data_01c123f423787a5832a8d41dce57805b
#
_entry.id   01c123f423787a5832a8d41dce57805b
#
_cell.length_a   1.000
_cell.length_b   1.000
_cell.length_c   1.000
_cell.angle_alpha   90.00
_cell.angle_beta   90.00
_cell.angle_gamma   90.00
#
_symmetry.space_group_name_H-M   'P 1'
#
loop_
_entity.id
_entity.type
_entity.pdbx_description
1 polymer ?
#
loop_
_entity_poly.entity_id
_entity_poly.type
_entity_poly.pdbx_seq_one_letter_code
_entity_poly.pdbx_strand_id
1 'polypeptide(L)'
;EMRFVHKGATAVAIHHVMQLHDEIRTKNKIDIMVKVFERIPSFVEGKHTEIVKTMSKILDEKKRFRITYATEAGFIKAYGPKTVIFGPGKEELAHQGDEYVEIANLYKYQNVLLQFLEKQKTK
;
A
#
# COMPACT_ATOMS: atom_id res chain seq x y z
N GLU A 1 10.19 12.15 -2.42
CA GLU A 1 9.63 10.79 -2.34
C GLU A 1 9.07 10.36 -3.71
N MET A 2 9.37 9.14 -4.12
CA MET A 2 8.81 8.55 -5.35
C MET A 2 7.98 7.33 -5.01
N ARG A 3 6.76 7.23 -5.57
CA ARG A 3 5.81 6.14 -5.31
C ARG A 3 5.46 5.43 -6.61
N PHE A 4 5.57 4.12 -6.63
CA PHE A 4 5.34 3.30 -7.82
C PHE A 4 4.34 2.18 -7.53
N VAL A 5 3.47 1.92 -8.49
CA VAL A 5 2.42 0.88 -8.40
C VAL A 5 2.86 -0.42 -9.06
N HIS A 6 3.85 -0.38 -9.97
CA HIS A 6 4.25 -1.54 -10.74
C HIS A 6 5.58 -2.13 -10.28
N LYS A 7 5.64 -3.46 -10.18
CA LYS A 7 6.86 -4.21 -9.91
C LYS A 7 7.91 -3.89 -11.00
N GLY A 8 9.08 -3.45 -10.59
CA GLY A 8 10.15 -3.05 -11.51
C GLY A 8 10.24 -1.54 -11.79
N ALA A 9 9.16 -0.78 -11.66
CA ALA A 9 9.20 0.68 -11.88
C ALA A 9 10.19 1.40 -10.95
N THR A 10 10.33 0.90 -9.72
CA THR A 10 11.29 1.43 -8.73
C THR A 10 12.74 1.31 -9.23
N ALA A 11 13.11 0.16 -9.81
CA ALA A 11 14.48 -0.04 -10.31
C ALA A 11 14.79 0.89 -11.48
N VAL A 12 13.84 1.05 -12.41
CA VAL A 12 13.96 1.97 -13.55
C VAL A 12 14.11 3.41 -13.07
N ALA A 13 13.27 3.83 -12.11
CA ALA A 13 13.32 5.18 -11.58
C ALA A 13 14.64 5.47 -10.83
N ILE A 14 15.12 4.53 -10.01
CA ILE A 14 16.43 4.68 -9.34
C ILE A 14 17.55 4.79 -10.37
N HIS A 15 17.54 3.94 -11.39
CA HIS A 15 18.53 4.02 -12.47
C HIS A 15 18.51 5.39 -13.15
N HIS A 16 17.33 5.91 -13.48
CA HIS A 16 17.19 7.23 -14.10
C HIS A 16 17.67 8.36 -13.18
N VAL A 17 17.37 8.31 -11.89
CA VAL A 17 17.87 9.29 -10.90
C VAL A 17 19.38 9.26 -10.81
N MET A 18 19.98 8.06 -10.85
CA MET A 18 21.45 7.94 -10.82
C MET A 18 22.11 8.47 -12.10
N GLN A 19 21.49 8.25 -13.27
CA GLN A 19 21.96 8.86 -14.53
C GLN A 19 21.91 10.38 -14.46
N LEU A 20 20.78 10.97 -14.04
CA LEU A 20 20.65 12.42 -13.87
C LEU A 20 21.66 12.98 -12.87
N HIS A 21 21.89 12.27 -11.77
CA HIS A 21 22.90 12.64 -10.79
C HIS A 21 24.29 12.75 -11.44
N ASP A 22 24.71 11.73 -12.20
CA ASP A 22 26.01 11.69 -12.84
C ASP A 22 26.14 12.78 -13.92
N GLU A 23 25.09 13.04 -14.70
CA GLU A 23 25.05 14.13 -15.68
C GLU A 23 25.23 15.51 -15.01
N ILE A 24 24.46 15.78 -13.93
CA ILE A 24 24.53 17.07 -13.22
C ILE A 24 25.90 17.25 -12.57
N ARG A 25 26.42 16.22 -11.92
CA ARG A 25 27.73 16.23 -11.28
C ARG A 25 28.85 16.55 -12.28
N THR A 26 28.80 15.87 -13.42
CA THR A 26 29.83 16.03 -14.45
C THR A 26 29.75 17.41 -15.11
N LYS A 27 28.52 17.84 -15.50
CA LYS A 27 28.29 19.08 -16.21
C LYS A 27 28.59 20.33 -15.38
N ASN A 28 28.18 20.31 -14.11
CA ASN A 28 28.28 21.50 -13.25
C ASN A 28 29.41 21.45 -12.26
N LYS A 29 30.22 20.37 -12.22
CA LYS A 29 31.32 20.15 -11.26
C LYS A 29 30.83 20.30 -9.80
N ILE A 30 29.61 19.86 -9.51
CA ILE A 30 29.00 19.94 -8.19
C ILE A 30 29.11 18.55 -7.54
N ASP A 31 29.50 18.52 -6.28
CA ASP A 31 29.44 17.27 -5.50
C ASP A 31 28.04 17.10 -4.92
N ILE A 32 27.32 16.09 -5.42
CA ILE A 32 25.96 15.75 -5.00
C ILE A 32 25.98 14.33 -4.48
N MET A 33 25.32 14.09 -3.36
CA MET A 33 25.11 12.74 -2.83
C MET A 33 23.66 12.33 -3.01
N VAL A 34 23.42 11.19 -3.66
CA VAL A 34 22.11 10.55 -3.72
C VAL A 34 22.10 9.36 -2.77
N LYS A 35 21.18 9.36 -1.81
CA LYS A 35 21.03 8.30 -0.83
C LYS A 35 19.63 7.72 -0.87
N VAL A 36 19.53 6.40 -1.04
CA VAL A 36 18.27 5.68 -0.91
C VAL A 36 18.10 5.23 0.54
N PHE A 37 17.16 5.84 1.27
CA PHE A 37 16.94 5.54 2.69
C PHE A 37 16.11 4.28 2.87
N GLU A 38 15.07 4.11 2.07
CA GLU A 38 14.12 3.02 2.23
C GLU A 38 13.49 2.63 0.89
N ARG A 39 13.14 1.35 0.77
CA ARG A 39 12.39 0.80 -0.36
C ARG A 39 11.24 -0.02 0.17
N ILE A 40 10.03 0.51 0.08
CA ILE A 40 8.81 -0.21 0.47
C ILE A 40 8.26 -0.91 -0.78
N PRO A 41 8.11 -2.23 -0.76
CA PRO A 41 7.60 -2.97 -1.91
C PRO A 41 6.16 -2.56 -2.25
N SER A 42 5.91 -2.21 -3.50
CA SER A 42 4.55 -2.08 -4.00
C SER A 42 3.94 -3.46 -4.25
N PHE A 43 2.63 -3.59 -4.06
CA PHE A 43 1.94 -4.84 -4.38
C PHE A 43 0.54 -4.60 -4.95
N VAL A 44 0.05 -5.62 -5.63
CA VAL A 44 -1.35 -5.70 -6.07
C VAL A 44 -1.85 -7.09 -5.70
N GLU A 45 -2.96 -7.17 -4.96
CA GLU A 45 -3.60 -8.46 -4.70
C GLU A 45 -4.54 -8.83 -5.83
N GLY A 46 -4.49 -10.09 -6.24
CA GLY A 46 -5.34 -10.59 -7.32
C GLY A 46 -6.83 -10.57 -6.95
N LYS A 47 -7.66 -10.06 -7.85
CA LYS A 47 -9.11 -9.93 -7.63
C LYS A 47 -9.86 -11.27 -7.40
N HIS A 48 -9.24 -12.38 -7.74
CA HIS A 48 -9.81 -13.71 -7.57
C HIS A 48 -9.24 -14.48 -6.40
N THR A 49 -8.37 -13.86 -5.59
CA THR A 49 -7.86 -14.51 -4.38
C THR A 49 -8.96 -14.67 -3.33
N GLU A 50 -8.83 -15.68 -2.50
CA GLU A 50 -9.84 -16.04 -1.51
C GLU A 50 -10.11 -14.91 -0.52
N ILE A 51 -9.06 -14.24 -0.05
CA ILE A 51 -9.21 -13.11 0.86
C ILE A 51 -10.02 -11.96 0.22
N VAL A 52 -9.77 -11.63 -1.04
CA VAL A 52 -10.50 -10.58 -1.77
C VAL A 52 -11.96 -10.96 -1.95
N LYS A 53 -12.24 -12.21 -2.34
CA LYS A 53 -13.62 -12.72 -2.50
C LYS A 53 -14.37 -12.69 -1.17
N THR A 54 -13.74 -13.18 -0.10
CA THR A 54 -14.34 -13.22 1.23
C THR A 54 -14.66 -11.81 1.74
N MET A 55 -13.71 -10.90 1.67
CA MET A 55 -13.91 -9.51 2.09
C MET A 55 -14.98 -8.81 1.25
N SER A 56 -14.95 -8.94 -0.07
CA SER A 56 -15.98 -8.36 -0.94
C SER A 56 -17.39 -8.88 -0.63
N LYS A 57 -17.53 -10.15 -0.24
CA LYS A 57 -18.82 -10.74 0.15
C LYS A 57 -19.30 -10.22 1.51
N ILE A 58 -18.41 -10.06 2.48
CA ILE A 58 -18.77 -9.54 3.81
C ILE A 58 -19.18 -8.07 3.72
N LEU A 59 -18.44 -7.30 2.92
CA LEU A 59 -18.68 -5.86 2.76
C LEU A 59 -19.87 -5.55 1.84
N ASP A 60 -20.36 -6.54 1.11
CA ASP A 60 -21.29 -6.34 -0.02
C ASP A 60 -20.79 -5.27 -1.01
N GLU A 61 -19.47 -5.27 -1.24
CA GLU A 61 -18.79 -4.24 -2.02
C GLU A 61 -17.87 -4.88 -3.06
N LYS A 62 -18.11 -4.53 -4.32
CA LYS A 62 -17.29 -5.00 -5.45
C LYS A 62 -16.19 -4.02 -5.83
N LYS A 63 -16.31 -2.77 -5.39
CA LYS A 63 -15.30 -1.75 -5.66
C LYS A 63 -14.07 -2.02 -4.83
N ARG A 64 -12.93 -1.82 -5.46
CA ARG A 64 -11.62 -1.91 -4.85
C ARG A 64 -10.87 -0.64 -5.17
N PHE A 65 -10.22 -0.12 -4.17
CA PHE A 65 -9.47 1.11 -4.28
C PHE A 65 -7.98 0.78 -4.33
N ARG A 66 -7.22 1.67 -4.94
CA ARG A 66 -5.76 1.68 -4.83
C ARG A 66 -5.42 2.76 -3.83
N ILE A 67 -4.58 2.43 -2.88
CA ILE A 67 -3.99 3.43 -2.00
C ILE A 67 -2.71 3.96 -2.62
N THR A 68 -2.43 5.23 -2.39
CA THR A 68 -1.26 5.94 -2.94
C THR A 68 -0.17 6.18 -1.91
N TYR A 69 -0.38 5.74 -0.68
CA TYR A 69 0.60 5.83 0.41
C TYR A 69 1.32 4.50 0.65
N ALA A 70 2.49 4.59 1.28
CA ALA A 70 3.28 3.43 1.67
C ALA A 70 2.71 2.77 2.93
N THR A 71 2.79 1.44 3.01
CA THR A 71 2.37 0.65 4.16
C THR A 71 3.21 -0.61 4.27
N GLU A 72 3.30 -1.18 5.47
CA GLU A 72 3.97 -2.44 5.76
C GLU A 72 3.36 -3.63 4.99
N ALA A 73 2.15 -3.48 4.46
CA ALA A 73 1.49 -4.51 3.67
C ALA A 73 2.31 -4.96 2.45
N GLY A 74 3.14 -4.07 1.89
CA GLY A 74 4.08 -4.42 0.83
C GLY A 74 5.11 -5.45 1.26
N PHE A 75 5.66 -5.32 2.46
CA PHE A 75 6.60 -6.29 3.04
C PHE A 75 5.89 -7.60 3.36
N ILE A 76 4.72 -7.55 4.03
CA ILE A 76 3.91 -8.74 4.32
C ILE A 76 3.64 -9.53 3.04
N LYS A 77 3.21 -8.84 2.00
CA LYS A 77 2.95 -9.47 0.68
C LYS A 77 4.19 -10.09 0.07
N ALA A 78 5.35 -9.49 0.24
CA ALA A 78 6.61 -10.02 -0.28
C ALA A 78 7.00 -11.37 0.35
N TYR A 79 6.59 -11.63 1.58
CA TYR A 79 6.76 -12.93 2.26
C TYR A 79 5.75 -14.01 1.81
N GLY A 80 4.81 -13.69 0.91
CA GLY A 80 3.92 -14.66 0.30
C GLY A 80 2.45 -14.63 0.71
N PRO A 81 2.05 -14.15 1.92
CA PRO A 81 0.65 -14.14 2.31
C PRO A 81 -0.23 -13.36 1.32
N LYS A 82 -1.48 -13.80 1.17
CA LYS A 82 -2.50 -13.03 0.47
C LYS A 82 -2.86 -11.83 1.35
N THR A 83 -2.76 -10.63 0.80
CA THR A 83 -2.78 -9.40 1.60
C THR A 83 -3.76 -8.39 1.04
N VAL A 84 -4.61 -7.84 1.89
CA VAL A 84 -5.47 -6.69 1.59
C VAL A 84 -5.32 -5.65 2.69
N ILE A 85 -5.54 -4.39 2.35
CA ILE A 85 -5.60 -3.29 3.29
C ILE A 85 -7.07 -2.99 3.53
N PHE A 86 -7.45 -2.93 4.79
CA PHE A 86 -8.82 -2.63 5.19
C PHE A 86 -8.80 -1.90 6.54
N GLY A 87 -9.52 -0.82 6.66
CA GLY A 87 -9.60 -0.01 7.88
C GLY A 87 -10.88 0.83 7.94
N PRO A 88 -11.21 1.38 9.13
CA PRO A 88 -12.42 2.16 9.36
C PRO A 88 -12.30 3.63 8.92
N GLY A 89 -11.07 4.10 8.68
CA GLY A 89 -10.77 5.49 8.30
C GLY A 89 -11.04 5.79 6.83
N LYS A 90 -10.95 7.07 6.51
CA LYS A 90 -11.03 7.57 5.13
C LYS A 90 -9.63 7.99 4.68
N GLU A 91 -9.23 7.61 3.46
CA GLU A 91 -7.90 7.92 2.92
C GLU A 91 -7.66 9.43 2.86
N GLU A 92 -8.70 10.20 2.57
CA GLU A 92 -8.64 11.67 2.45
C GLU A 92 -8.32 12.37 3.77
N LEU A 93 -8.58 11.73 4.91
CA LEU A 93 -8.31 12.28 6.24
C LEU A 93 -6.95 11.85 6.78
N ALA A 94 -6.30 10.87 6.16
CA ALA A 94 -5.01 10.38 6.62
C ALA A 94 -3.95 11.48 6.61
N HIS A 95 -3.20 11.59 7.72
CA HIS A 95 -2.15 12.59 7.90
C HIS A 95 -2.63 14.05 7.95
N GLN A 96 -3.92 14.29 8.14
CA GLN A 96 -4.45 15.64 8.41
C GLN A 96 -4.31 15.99 9.89
N GLY A 97 -4.21 17.27 10.21
CA GLY A 97 -4.08 17.72 11.60
C GLY A 97 -5.29 17.40 12.48
N ASP A 98 -6.46 17.23 11.86
CA ASP A 98 -7.74 16.89 12.47
C ASP A 98 -8.23 15.51 12.03
N GLU A 99 -7.32 14.57 11.75
CA GLU A 99 -7.66 13.20 11.39
C GLU A 99 -8.57 12.56 12.44
N TYR A 100 -9.67 12.00 11.99
CA TYR A 100 -10.65 11.32 12.84
C TYR A 100 -11.24 10.09 12.17
N VAL A 101 -11.84 9.25 13.00
CA VAL A 101 -12.67 8.15 12.56
C VAL A 101 -14.02 8.18 13.29
N GLU A 102 -15.10 7.99 12.56
CA GLU A 102 -16.43 7.93 13.15
C GLU A 102 -16.59 6.66 13.99
N ILE A 103 -17.14 6.79 15.21
CA ILE A 103 -17.38 5.65 16.12
C ILE A 103 -18.22 4.56 15.44
N ALA A 104 -19.22 4.95 14.67
CA ALA A 104 -20.04 4.00 13.90
C ALA A 104 -19.21 3.15 12.92
N ASN A 105 -18.18 3.74 12.31
CA ASN A 105 -17.27 3.02 11.42
C ASN A 105 -16.37 2.04 12.19
N LEU A 106 -15.99 2.33 13.42
CA LEU A 106 -15.24 1.40 14.28
C LEU A 106 -16.07 0.14 14.56
N TYR A 107 -17.33 0.28 14.94
CA TYR A 107 -18.23 -0.88 15.13
C TYR A 107 -18.45 -1.66 13.85
N LYS A 108 -18.65 -0.97 12.74
CA LYS A 108 -18.79 -1.62 11.43
C LYS A 108 -17.54 -2.40 11.06
N TYR A 109 -16.35 -1.82 11.28
CA TYR A 109 -15.06 -2.46 11.07
C TYR A 109 -14.90 -3.71 11.94
N GLN A 110 -15.20 -3.62 13.23
CA GLN A 110 -15.18 -4.74 14.16
C GLN A 110 -16.06 -5.90 13.67
N ASN A 111 -17.30 -5.61 13.28
CA ASN A 111 -18.23 -6.62 12.78
C ASN A 111 -17.70 -7.32 11.51
N VAL A 112 -17.08 -6.58 10.60
CA VAL A 112 -16.48 -7.16 9.39
C VAL A 112 -15.33 -8.10 9.75
N LEU A 113 -14.46 -7.72 10.71
CA LEU A 113 -13.38 -8.57 11.17
C LEU A 113 -13.90 -9.86 11.85
N LEU A 114 -14.91 -9.75 12.70
CA LEU A 114 -15.51 -10.92 13.35
C LEU A 114 -16.07 -11.89 12.31
N GLN A 115 -16.86 -11.41 11.35
CA GLN A 115 -17.38 -12.23 10.26
C GLN A 115 -16.27 -12.88 9.42
N PHE A 116 -15.19 -12.15 9.17
CA PHE A 116 -14.04 -12.69 8.45
C PHE A 116 -13.38 -13.83 9.23
N LEU A 117 -13.13 -13.66 10.53
CA LEU A 117 -12.54 -14.68 11.40
C LEU A 117 -13.43 -15.93 11.53
N GLU A 118 -14.75 -15.76 11.66
CA GLU A 118 -15.68 -16.89 11.70
C GLU A 118 -15.61 -17.74 10.42
N LYS A 119 -15.52 -17.09 9.27
CA LYS A 119 -15.36 -17.79 7.98
C LYS A 119 -14.02 -18.52 7.82
N GLN A 120 -13.01 -18.18 8.61
CA GLN A 120 -11.74 -18.93 8.61
C GLN A 120 -11.81 -20.18 9.49
N LYS A 121 -12.65 -20.20 10.53
CA LYS A 121 -12.81 -21.38 11.42
C LYS A 121 -13.55 -22.53 10.74
N THR A 122 -14.32 -22.26 9.72
CA THR A 122 -15.16 -23.26 9.02
C THR A 122 -14.44 -23.90 7.82
N LYS A 123 -13.17 -23.62 7.64
CA LYS A 123 -12.28 -24.26 6.66
C LYS A 123 -11.30 -25.21 7.36
#